data_b225aa2548933b47b8c108d8520f1c1b
#
_entry.id   b225aa2548933b47b8c108d8520f1c1b
#
_cell.length_a   1.000
_cell.length_b   1.000
_cell.length_c   1.000
_cell.angle_alpha   90.00
_cell.angle_beta   90.00
_cell.angle_gamma   90.00
#
_symmetry.space_group_name_H-M   'P 1'
#
loop_
_entity.id
_entity.type
_entity.pdbx_description
1 polymer ?
#
loop_
_entity_poly.entity_id
_entity_poly.type
_entity_poly.pdbx_seq_one_letter_code
_entity_poly.pdbx_strand_id
1 'polypeptide(L)'
;MTARTDHLDTRGRRRVVVTGIGLVSPVGLTREENWDALLAGRSGIGPITRFDASDYACRIAGEVKGFDPSLFLDRKEIKKFDTFVHYAVAAAKEALAESGLPITGENAEAVGVCI
;
A
#
# COMPACT_ATOMS: atom_id res chain seq x y z
N MET A 1 29.17 10.90 28.70
CA MET A 1 28.14 10.19 27.93
C MET A 1 27.94 10.94 26.62
N THR A 2 28.58 10.49 25.55
CA THR A 2 28.48 11.11 24.22
C THR A 2 27.11 10.75 23.66
N ALA A 3 26.25 11.73 23.43
CA ALA A 3 24.95 11.52 22.77
C ALA A 3 25.20 10.90 21.39
N ARG A 4 24.61 9.73 21.15
CA ARG A 4 24.66 9.08 19.82
C ARG A 4 24.00 10.00 18.82
N THR A 5 24.79 10.54 17.89
CA THR A 5 24.32 11.36 16.77
C THR A 5 23.93 10.54 15.52
N ASP A 6 23.81 9.22 15.69
CA ASP A 6 23.52 8.25 14.61
C ASP A 6 22.19 8.51 13.90
N HIS A 7 21.31 9.33 14.47
CA HIS A 7 20.02 9.72 13.89
C HIS A 7 20.07 11.00 13.03
N LEU A 8 21.26 11.60 12.88
CA LEU A 8 21.43 12.80 12.04
C LEU A 8 22.20 12.48 10.76
N ASP A 9 21.89 13.18 9.69
CA ASP A 9 22.64 13.14 8.44
C ASP A 9 23.94 14.01 8.57
N THR A 10 24.77 13.98 7.53
CA THR A 10 26.03 14.75 7.47
C THR A 10 25.83 16.26 7.57
N ARG A 11 24.58 16.77 7.44
CA ARG A 11 24.20 18.16 7.56
C ARG A 11 23.51 18.48 8.90
N GLY A 12 23.54 17.54 9.87
CA GLY A 12 22.91 17.70 11.17
C GLY A 12 21.37 17.61 11.17
N ARG A 13 20.75 17.12 10.09
CA ARG A 13 19.30 16.95 9.98
C ARG A 13 18.90 15.55 10.40
N ARG A 14 17.68 15.39 10.93
CA ARG A 14 17.13 14.08 11.28
C ARG A 14 17.08 13.18 10.04
N ARG A 15 17.61 11.99 10.15
CA ARG A 15 17.52 10.96 9.11
C ARG A 15 16.13 10.36 9.11
N VAL A 16 15.53 10.32 7.93
CA VAL A 16 14.24 9.65 7.70
C VAL A 16 14.48 8.51 6.70
N VAL A 17 13.99 7.35 7.01
CA VAL A 17 14.16 6.14 6.20
C VAL A 17 12.81 5.46 5.98
N VAL A 18 12.66 4.77 4.84
CA VAL A 18 11.53 3.90 4.57
C VAL A 18 11.88 2.53 5.16
N THR A 19 11.04 2.02 6.05
CA THR A 19 11.26 0.75 6.76
C THR A 19 10.34 -0.36 6.29
N GLY A 20 9.27 -0.04 5.57
CA GLY A 20 8.35 -1.02 5.01
C GLY A 20 7.58 -0.43 3.84
N ILE A 21 7.26 -1.26 2.87
CA ILE A 21 6.51 -0.92 1.67
C ILE A 21 5.39 -1.94 1.50
N GLY A 22 4.17 -1.44 1.28
CA GLY A 22 3.01 -2.26 0.89
C GLY A 22 2.40 -1.73 -0.39
N LEU A 23 2.04 -2.62 -1.30
CA LEU A 23 1.57 -2.27 -2.63
C LEU A 23 0.35 -3.10 -3.04
N VAL A 24 -0.69 -2.39 -3.50
CA VAL A 24 -1.81 -2.99 -4.23
C VAL A 24 -1.98 -2.21 -5.53
N SER A 25 -1.82 -2.89 -6.66
CA SER A 25 -1.91 -2.25 -7.97
C SER A 25 -2.50 -3.21 -9.02
N PRO A 26 -2.79 -2.72 -10.24
CA PRO A 26 -3.26 -3.56 -11.34
C PRO A 26 -2.28 -4.65 -11.80
N VAL A 27 -1.02 -4.60 -11.37
CA VAL A 27 0.00 -5.59 -11.75
C VAL A 27 0.36 -6.56 -10.62
N GLY A 28 -0.11 -6.31 -9.38
CA GLY A 28 0.12 -7.21 -8.25
C GLY A 28 -0.59 -6.76 -6.98
N LEU A 29 -0.85 -7.71 -6.10
CA LEU A 29 -1.53 -7.49 -4.82
C LEU A 29 -0.56 -7.39 -3.64
N THR A 30 0.72 -7.70 -3.88
CA THR A 30 1.82 -7.61 -2.91
C THR A 30 3.00 -6.86 -3.52
N ARG A 31 3.94 -6.43 -2.68
CA ARG A 31 5.18 -5.80 -3.12
C ARG A 31 5.97 -6.69 -4.09
N GLU A 32 6.10 -7.96 -3.77
CA GLU A 32 6.84 -8.93 -4.58
C GLU A 32 6.20 -9.11 -5.96
N GLU A 33 4.89 -9.33 -6.02
CA GLU A 33 4.16 -9.47 -7.29
C GLU A 33 4.29 -8.23 -8.17
N ASN A 34 4.20 -7.04 -7.56
CA ASN A 34 4.40 -5.78 -8.26
C ASN A 34 5.81 -5.66 -8.82
N TRP A 35 6.82 -5.98 -8.01
CA TRP A 35 8.21 -5.93 -8.44
C TRP A 35 8.51 -6.87 -9.60
N ASP A 36 8.07 -8.11 -9.50
CA ASP A 36 8.22 -9.12 -10.56
C ASP A 36 7.49 -8.71 -11.84
N ALA A 37 6.31 -8.11 -11.73
CA ALA A 37 5.58 -7.60 -12.87
C ALA A 37 6.30 -6.45 -13.56
N LEU A 38 6.88 -5.52 -12.80
CA LEU A 38 7.65 -4.39 -13.33
C LEU A 38 8.93 -4.85 -14.01
N LEU A 39 9.67 -5.77 -13.40
CA LEU A 39 10.87 -6.35 -14.00
C LEU A 39 10.58 -7.11 -15.30
N ALA A 40 9.43 -7.78 -15.36
CA ALA A 40 8.98 -8.49 -16.56
C ALA A 40 8.33 -7.57 -17.62
N GLY A 41 8.23 -6.26 -17.37
CA GLY A 41 7.58 -5.31 -18.29
C GLY A 41 6.08 -5.58 -18.47
N ARG A 42 5.40 -6.22 -17.50
CA ARG A 42 3.96 -6.52 -17.58
C ARG A 42 3.14 -5.25 -17.39
N SER A 43 2.14 -5.07 -18.27
CA SER A 43 1.17 -3.99 -18.15
C SER A 43 -0.04 -4.44 -17.32
N GLY A 44 -0.49 -3.60 -16.40
CA GLY A 44 -1.76 -3.76 -15.70
C GLY A 44 -2.92 -3.06 -16.39
N ILE A 45 -2.69 -2.42 -17.54
CA ILE A 45 -3.73 -1.73 -18.30
C ILE A 45 -4.41 -2.71 -19.25
N GLY A 46 -5.74 -2.70 -19.26
CA GLY A 46 -6.56 -3.55 -20.11
C GLY A 46 -7.94 -2.96 -20.32
N PRO A 47 -8.82 -3.65 -21.07
CA PRO A 47 -10.22 -3.24 -21.21
C PRO A 47 -10.89 -3.12 -19.85
N ILE A 48 -11.74 -2.08 -19.70
CA ILE A 48 -12.57 -1.91 -18.50
C ILE A 48 -13.57 -3.07 -18.41
N THR A 49 -13.65 -3.71 -17.24
CA THR A 49 -14.55 -4.84 -17.00
C THR A 49 -15.58 -4.58 -15.88
N ARG A 50 -15.40 -3.51 -15.09
CA ARG A 50 -16.27 -3.20 -13.95
C ARG A 50 -17.62 -2.59 -14.34
N PHE A 51 -17.70 -2.02 -15.55
CA PHE A 51 -18.91 -1.45 -16.11
C PHE A 51 -18.84 -1.48 -17.65
N ASP A 52 -19.97 -1.27 -18.32
CA ASP A 52 -20.00 -1.13 -19.78
C ASP A 52 -19.40 0.21 -20.21
N ALA A 53 -18.22 0.15 -20.82
CA ALA A 53 -17.47 1.30 -21.30
C ALA A 53 -17.70 1.58 -22.80
N SER A 54 -18.66 0.96 -23.47
CA SER A 54 -18.87 1.06 -24.93
C SER A 54 -19.12 2.49 -25.39
N ASP A 55 -19.80 3.31 -24.58
CA ASP A 55 -20.16 4.69 -24.91
C ASP A 55 -19.05 5.72 -24.54
N TYR A 56 -17.93 5.27 -23.97
CA TYR A 56 -16.85 6.15 -23.55
C TYR A 56 -15.71 6.18 -24.57
N ALA A 57 -15.08 7.34 -24.71
CA ALA A 57 -13.92 7.52 -25.59
C ALA A 57 -12.70 6.71 -25.13
N CYS A 58 -12.50 6.56 -23.81
CA CYS A 58 -11.47 5.71 -23.21
C CYS A 58 -12.13 4.44 -22.65
N ARG A 59 -11.66 3.29 -23.10
CA ARG A 59 -12.21 1.97 -22.74
C ARG A 59 -11.20 1.07 -22.06
N ILE A 60 -10.07 1.63 -21.63
CA ILE A 60 -9.00 0.92 -20.94
C ILE A 60 -8.71 1.58 -19.60
N ALA A 61 -8.37 0.77 -18.60
CA ALA A 61 -7.96 1.21 -17.28
C ALA A 61 -7.02 0.18 -16.62
N GLY A 62 -6.36 0.61 -15.54
CA GLY A 62 -5.70 -0.29 -14.61
C GLY A 62 -6.70 -0.75 -13.57
N GLU A 63 -7.17 -1.98 -13.65
CA GLU A 63 -8.06 -2.57 -12.65
C GLU A 63 -7.31 -3.56 -11.77
N VAL A 64 -7.44 -3.43 -10.44
CA VAL A 64 -6.96 -4.43 -9.49
C VAL A 64 -7.84 -5.67 -9.61
N LYS A 65 -7.22 -6.81 -9.90
CA LYS A 65 -7.89 -8.11 -10.12
C LYS A 65 -7.57 -9.06 -8.99
N GLY A 66 -8.53 -9.92 -8.63
CA GLY A 66 -8.32 -10.99 -7.66
C GLY A 66 -8.15 -10.53 -6.20
N PHE A 67 -8.40 -9.26 -5.89
CA PHE A 67 -8.30 -8.76 -4.53
C PHE A 67 -9.46 -9.25 -3.66
N ASP A 68 -9.12 -9.90 -2.55
CA ASP A 68 -10.09 -10.33 -1.53
C ASP A 68 -9.94 -9.47 -0.27
N PRO A 69 -10.89 -8.55 0.01
CA PRO A 69 -10.83 -7.71 1.20
C PRO A 69 -11.00 -8.49 2.51
N SER A 70 -11.56 -9.71 2.48
CA SER A 70 -11.78 -10.52 3.69
C SER A 70 -10.47 -10.98 4.35
N LEU A 71 -9.35 -10.94 3.64
CA LEU A 71 -8.02 -11.21 4.18
C LEU A 71 -7.51 -10.07 5.09
N PHE A 72 -8.09 -8.88 5.00
CA PHE A 72 -7.60 -7.67 5.66
C PHE A 72 -8.63 -7.01 6.58
N LEU A 73 -9.92 -7.17 6.30
CA LEU A 73 -11.02 -6.48 6.95
C LEU A 73 -12.11 -7.44 7.38
N ASP A 74 -12.82 -7.11 8.44
CA ASP A 74 -13.99 -7.88 8.83
C ASP A 74 -15.20 -7.60 7.89
N ARG A 75 -16.22 -8.48 7.97
CA ARG A 75 -17.40 -8.40 7.10
C ARG A 75 -18.20 -7.10 7.25
N LYS A 76 -18.14 -6.45 8.44
CA LYS A 76 -18.86 -5.20 8.68
C LYS A 76 -18.11 -4.03 8.05
N GLU A 77 -16.79 -4.04 8.17
CA GLU A 77 -15.91 -3.03 7.57
C GLU A 77 -15.94 -3.07 6.05
N ILE A 78 -15.93 -4.28 5.45
CA ILE A 78 -16.06 -4.46 4.00
C ILE A 78 -17.35 -3.84 3.46
N LYS A 79 -18.46 -3.96 4.21
CA LYS A 79 -19.74 -3.37 3.81
C LYS A 79 -19.81 -1.86 4.03
N LYS A 80 -19.02 -1.33 4.96
CA LYS A 80 -19.04 0.06 5.37
C LYS A 80 -18.16 0.95 4.51
N PHE A 81 -17.03 0.40 4.06
CA PHE A 81 -16.00 1.16 3.35
C PHE A 81 -16.00 0.83 1.85
N ASP A 82 -15.61 1.81 1.05
CA ASP A 82 -15.42 1.63 -0.39
C ASP A 82 -14.09 0.93 -0.69
N THR A 83 -13.97 0.41 -1.90
CA THR A 83 -12.87 -0.43 -2.36
C THR A 83 -11.50 0.24 -2.21
N PHE A 84 -11.39 1.57 -2.39
CA PHE A 84 -10.11 2.26 -2.23
C PHE A 84 -9.59 2.19 -0.78
N VAL A 85 -10.49 2.20 0.22
CA VAL A 85 -10.11 2.01 1.63
C VAL A 85 -9.61 0.59 1.86
N HIS A 86 -10.22 -0.41 1.21
CA HIS A 86 -9.76 -1.80 1.31
C HIS A 86 -8.31 -1.94 0.81
N TYR A 87 -7.98 -1.32 -0.32
CA TYR A 87 -6.61 -1.32 -0.86
C TYR A 87 -5.63 -0.61 0.07
N ALA A 88 -6.03 0.55 0.62
CA ALA A 88 -5.20 1.31 1.54
C ALA A 88 -4.88 0.51 2.81
N VAL A 89 -5.88 -0.18 3.39
CA VAL A 89 -5.68 -1.02 4.59
C VAL A 89 -4.78 -2.22 4.27
N ALA A 90 -4.97 -2.87 3.13
CA ALA A 90 -4.13 -4.00 2.71
C ALA A 90 -2.66 -3.57 2.57
N ALA A 91 -2.41 -2.49 1.83
CA ALA A 91 -1.06 -1.96 1.65
C ALA A 91 -0.43 -1.50 2.97
N ALA A 92 -1.20 -0.83 3.85
CA ALA A 92 -0.70 -0.42 5.16
C ALA A 92 -0.33 -1.61 6.05
N LYS A 93 -1.12 -2.68 6.05
CA LYS A 93 -0.81 -3.90 6.81
C LYS A 93 0.46 -4.58 6.30
N GLU A 94 0.66 -4.66 4.99
CA GLU A 94 1.88 -5.20 4.39
C GLU A 94 3.10 -4.36 4.78
N ALA A 95 3.02 -3.02 4.65
CA ALA A 95 4.10 -2.11 5.03
C ALA A 95 4.47 -2.20 6.51
N LEU A 96 3.47 -2.28 7.41
CA LEU A 96 3.69 -2.45 8.83
C LEU A 96 4.35 -3.79 9.16
N ALA A 97 3.91 -4.87 8.53
CA ALA A 97 4.50 -6.19 8.72
C ALA A 97 5.98 -6.22 8.29
N GLU A 98 6.30 -5.61 7.15
CA GLU A 98 7.68 -5.52 6.66
C GLU A 98 8.54 -4.63 7.55
N SER A 99 8.01 -3.51 8.03
CA SER A 99 8.77 -2.57 8.88
C SER A 99 9.21 -3.17 10.21
N GLY A 100 8.52 -4.21 10.68
CA GLY A 100 8.72 -4.78 12.00
C GLY A 100 8.39 -3.82 13.15
N LEU A 101 7.68 -2.71 12.88
CA LEU A 101 7.30 -1.71 13.89
C LEU A 101 6.06 -2.18 14.65
N PRO A 102 6.17 -2.59 15.93
CA PRO A 102 5.01 -2.86 16.74
C PRO A 102 4.33 -1.55 17.15
N ILE A 103 3.04 -1.43 16.88
CA ILE A 103 2.23 -0.32 17.40
C ILE A 103 1.75 -0.71 18.79
N THR A 104 2.18 0.05 19.79
CA THR A 104 1.85 -0.16 21.20
C THR A 104 1.20 1.10 21.79
N GLY A 105 0.62 0.98 22.98
CA GLY A 105 0.08 2.16 23.68
C GLY A 105 1.13 3.23 23.97
N GLU A 106 2.41 2.87 24.01
CA GLU A 106 3.51 3.81 24.30
C GLU A 106 3.91 4.64 23.06
N ASN A 107 3.76 4.09 21.84
CA ASN A 107 4.19 4.76 20.62
C ASN A 107 3.04 5.16 19.68
N ALA A 108 1.81 4.77 19.98
CA ALA A 108 0.66 5.00 19.12
C ALA A 108 0.43 6.49 18.80
N GLU A 109 0.67 7.38 19.76
CA GLU A 109 0.54 8.83 19.56
C GLU A 109 1.63 9.42 18.64
N ALA A 110 2.74 8.72 18.47
CA ALA A 110 3.84 9.12 17.58
C ALA A 110 3.70 8.56 16.16
N VAL A 111 2.72 7.69 15.92
CA VAL A 111 2.47 7.05 14.63
C VAL A 111 1.25 7.69 13.98
N GLY A 112 1.47 8.33 12.84
CA GLY A 112 0.41 8.96 12.05
C GLY A 112 0.13 8.20 10.76
N VAL A 113 -1.09 8.36 10.24
CA VAL A 113 -1.52 7.87 8.92
C VAL A 113 -1.89 9.07 8.07
N CYS A 114 -1.38 9.10 6.84
CA CYS A 114 -1.72 10.10 5.84
C CYS A 114 -2.03 9.37 4.53
N ILE A 115 -3.29 9.50 4.02
CA ILE A 115 -3.78 8.89 2.78
C ILE A 115 -4.41 9.97 1.91
#